data_e9ae486e7861312a237f229b39b534ea
#
_entry.id   e9ae486e7861312a237f229b39b534ea
#
_cell.length_a   1.000
_cell.length_b   1.000
_cell.length_c   1.000
_cell.angle_alpha   90.00
_cell.angle_beta   90.00
_cell.angle_gamma   90.00
#
_symmetry.space_group_name_H-M   'P 1'
#
loop_
_entity.id
_entity.type
_entity.pdbx_description
1 polymer ?
#
loop_
_entity_poly.entity_id
_entity_poly.type
_entity_poly.pdbx_seq_one_letter_code
_entity_poly.pdbx_strand_id
1 'polypeptide(L)'
;MAKVITFGEIMLRLATPGYLRFNQAKQFEATFGGGEANVAVSLANYGLEAEFVTRFPKNDIAESCIKDLHSYGVGTKHCVFGGERLGIYFLETGAVARPSKVVYDRAHSSIATIEKGMIDWEKVFEGADWFHWTGITPAISQGAADVCLEAIQAANRLGVKVSCDLNYRKNLWKYGKTASEVMPELVAGCDVILGNEEDAEKVFGIKPEGFDVTATHGEVNAAEFESVCTQLMAKFPRAQKVIITLRGSINANHNTWGGVLYSNGTLYQSPRYDITHIVDRVGGGDSFMGGLIYGLISYPEDDQKALNFAVAASCLKHTIYGDYNQVTVAEVENLMKGDGSGRVSR
;
A
#
# COMPACT_ATOMS: atom_id res chain seq x y z
N MET A 1 -15.81 16.45 4.25
CA MET A 1 -15.33 15.14 3.76
C MET A 1 -13.82 15.15 3.99
N ALA A 2 -13.24 14.11 4.56
CA ALA A 2 -11.81 14.11 4.82
C ALA A 2 -11.04 14.04 3.49
N LYS A 3 -9.94 14.80 3.41
CA LYS A 3 -9.07 14.90 2.25
C LYS A 3 -7.77 14.15 2.53
N VAL A 4 -7.47 13.17 1.68
CA VAL A 4 -6.27 12.32 1.77
C VAL A 4 -5.37 12.57 0.57
N ILE A 5 -4.11 12.83 0.84
CA ILE A 5 -3.05 12.99 -0.17
C ILE A 5 -2.19 11.73 -0.17
N THR A 6 -1.89 11.19 -1.34
CA THR A 6 -0.92 10.10 -1.50
C THR A 6 0.18 10.51 -2.47
N PHE A 7 1.42 10.07 -2.23
CA PHE A 7 2.58 10.42 -3.05
C PHE A 7 3.41 9.19 -3.39
N GLY A 8 3.60 8.91 -4.68
CA GLY A 8 4.43 7.81 -5.13
C GLY A 8 4.45 7.58 -6.63
N GLU A 9 4.83 6.37 -7.04
CA GLU A 9 4.86 5.97 -8.44
C GLU A 9 3.58 5.28 -8.88
N ILE A 10 3.11 5.61 -10.08
CA ILE A 10 2.16 4.81 -10.82
C ILE A 10 2.81 4.32 -12.10
N MET A 11 2.55 3.06 -12.45
CA MET A 11 3.15 2.38 -13.60
C MET A 11 2.08 1.87 -14.55
N LEU A 12 2.46 1.73 -15.82
CA LEU A 12 1.70 0.92 -16.77
C LEU A 12 1.92 -0.57 -16.42
N ARG A 13 0.85 -1.28 -16.11
CA ARG A 13 0.85 -2.73 -15.93
C ARG A 13 0.54 -3.42 -17.25
N LEU A 14 1.38 -4.36 -17.63
CA LEU A 14 1.19 -5.25 -18.78
C LEU A 14 1.12 -6.70 -18.29
N ALA A 15 -0.10 -7.22 -18.15
CA ALA A 15 -0.34 -8.58 -17.67
C ALA A 15 -0.58 -9.56 -18.83
N THR A 16 -0.05 -10.78 -18.70
CA THR A 16 -0.41 -11.83 -19.65
C THR A 16 -1.87 -12.26 -19.43
N PRO A 17 -2.65 -12.54 -20.48
CA PRO A 17 -4.03 -13.01 -20.31
C PRO A 17 -4.11 -14.31 -19.50
N GLY A 18 -5.01 -14.35 -18.52
CA GLY A 18 -5.26 -15.51 -17.68
C GLY A 18 -3.98 -16.02 -17.00
N TYR A 19 -3.64 -17.29 -17.24
CA TYR A 19 -2.45 -17.95 -16.67
C TYR A 19 -1.35 -18.22 -17.69
N LEU A 20 -1.38 -17.53 -18.84
CA LEU A 20 -0.34 -17.67 -19.86
C LEU A 20 1.01 -17.21 -19.30
N ARG A 21 2.06 -17.92 -19.71
CA ARG A 21 3.43 -17.50 -19.40
C ARG A 21 3.88 -16.42 -20.40
N PHE A 22 4.90 -15.64 -20.03
CA PHE A 22 5.46 -14.61 -20.92
C PHE A 22 5.82 -15.14 -22.33
N ASN A 23 6.37 -16.35 -22.42
CA ASN A 23 6.73 -16.96 -23.71
C ASN A 23 5.53 -17.51 -24.51
N GLN A 24 4.34 -17.60 -23.91
CA GLN A 24 3.10 -18.04 -24.58
C GLN A 24 2.25 -16.85 -25.02
N ALA A 25 2.32 -15.72 -24.29
CA ALA A 25 1.50 -14.54 -24.54
C ALA A 25 1.86 -13.87 -25.88
N LYS A 26 0.85 -13.54 -26.68
CA LYS A 26 0.98 -12.77 -27.92
C LYS A 26 0.44 -11.36 -27.79
N GLN A 27 -0.17 -11.05 -26.64
CA GLN A 27 -0.71 -9.74 -26.28
C GLN A 27 -0.61 -9.57 -24.76
N PHE A 28 -0.75 -8.34 -24.30
CA PHE A 28 -0.84 -8.00 -22.89
C PHE A 28 -2.11 -7.21 -22.61
N GLU A 29 -2.69 -7.42 -21.47
CA GLU A 29 -3.75 -6.58 -20.92
C GLU A 29 -3.09 -5.40 -20.20
N ALA A 30 -3.44 -4.18 -20.63
CA ALA A 30 -2.87 -2.96 -20.12
C ALA A 30 -3.79 -2.32 -19.08
N THR A 31 -3.28 -2.07 -17.89
CA THR A 31 -3.92 -1.32 -16.80
C THR A 31 -2.88 -0.41 -16.13
N PHE A 32 -3.30 0.38 -15.16
CA PHE A 32 -2.38 1.17 -14.34
C PHE A 32 -2.41 0.69 -12.89
N GLY A 33 -1.29 0.91 -12.18
CA GLY A 33 -1.21 0.59 -10.76
C GLY A 33 0.09 1.09 -10.14
N GLY A 34 0.02 1.29 -8.82
CA GLY A 34 1.11 1.73 -7.98
C GLY A 34 0.64 1.88 -6.56
N GLY A 35 1.46 1.58 -5.56
CA GLY A 35 1.03 1.44 -4.17
C GLY A 35 0.15 2.59 -3.69
N GLU A 36 0.65 3.81 -3.81
CA GLU A 36 -0.03 5.00 -3.32
C GLU A 36 -1.24 5.42 -4.20
N ALA A 37 -1.18 5.14 -5.52
CA ALA A 37 -2.30 5.33 -6.42
C ALA A 37 -3.43 4.33 -6.13
N ASN A 38 -3.08 3.07 -5.84
CA ASN A 38 -4.03 2.03 -5.44
C ASN A 38 -4.76 2.40 -4.13
N VAL A 39 -4.04 2.98 -3.16
CA VAL A 39 -4.62 3.52 -1.92
C VAL A 39 -5.58 4.68 -2.24
N ALA A 40 -5.19 5.63 -3.10
CA ALA A 40 -6.03 6.75 -3.48
C ALA A 40 -7.34 6.30 -4.14
N VAL A 41 -7.28 5.31 -5.06
CA VAL A 41 -8.48 4.74 -5.69
C VAL A 41 -9.38 4.07 -4.66
N SER A 42 -8.84 3.30 -3.71
CA SER A 42 -9.63 2.70 -2.62
C SER A 42 -10.37 3.77 -1.83
N LEU A 43 -9.68 4.85 -1.44
CA LEU A 43 -10.25 5.93 -0.64
C LEU A 43 -11.35 6.69 -1.41
N ALA A 44 -11.15 6.96 -2.69
CA ALA A 44 -12.15 7.59 -3.54
C ALA A 44 -13.41 6.70 -3.66
N ASN A 45 -13.25 5.39 -3.85
CA ASN A 45 -14.36 4.43 -3.87
C ASN A 45 -15.12 4.37 -2.53
N TYR A 46 -14.45 4.66 -1.41
CA TYR A 46 -15.09 4.78 -0.10
C TYR A 46 -15.71 6.15 0.17
N GLY A 47 -15.67 7.06 -0.81
CA GLY A 47 -16.30 8.37 -0.73
C GLY A 47 -15.47 9.45 -0.02
N LEU A 48 -14.17 9.27 0.15
CA LEU A 48 -13.26 10.32 0.63
C LEU A 48 -12.74 11.17 -0.54
N GLU A 49 -12.31 12.41 -0.26
CA GLU A 49 -11.57 13.22 -1.21
C GLU A 49 -10.13 12.68 -1.27
N ALA A 50 -9.75 12.05 -2.38
CA ALA A 50 -8.43 11.47 -2.57
C ALA A 50 -7.67 12.17 -3.71
N GLU A 51 -6.44 12.61 -3.43
CA GLU A 51 -5.54 13.16 -4.42
C GLU A 51 -4.23 12.37 -4.47
N PHE A 52 -3.84 11.99 -5.67
CA PHE A 52 -2.56 11.36 -5.94
C PHE A 52 -1.56 12.37 -6.48
N VAL A 53 -0.37 12.38 -5.93
CA VAL A 53 0.73 13.28 -6.31
C VAL A 53 1.89 12.45 -6.85
N THR A 54 2.41 12.84 -8.01
CA THR A 54 3.54 12.17 -8.66
C THR A 54 4.20 13.11 -9.68
N ARG A 55 5.23 12.62 -10.38
CA ARG A 55 5.77 13.25 -11.57
C ARG A 55 5.43 12.43 -12.79
N PHE A 56 4.66 13.02 -13.73
CA PHE A 56 4.29 12.40 -14.99
C PHE A 56 5.16 12.87 -16.16
N PRO A 57 5.45 12.01 -17.15
CA PRO A 57 5.98 12.47 -18.42
C PRO A 57 4.90 13.26 -19.21
N LYS A 58 5.33 14.04 -20.20
CA LYS A 58 4.41 14.74 -21.10
C LYS A 58 4.18 13.90 -22.36
N ASN A 59 3.31 12.89 -22.26
CA ASN A 59 2.95 12.02 -23.40
C ASN A 59 1.55 11.41 -23.22
N ASP A 60 1.02 10.81 -24.27
CA ASP A 60 -0.35 10.27 -24.36
C ASP A 60 -0.58 9.12 -23.35
N ILE A 61 0.45 8.37 -22.97
CA ILE A 61 0.33 7.29 -21.97
C ILE A 61 0.08 7.87 -20.58
N ALA A 62 0.77 8.95 -20.23
CA ALA A 62 0.52 9.65 -18.97
C ALA A 62 -0.87 10.31 -18.95
N GLU A 63 -1.32 10.88 -20.07
CA GLU A 63 -2.70 11.41 -20.18
C GLU A 63 -3.73 10.31 -20.01
N SER A 64 -3.51 9.14 -20.60
CA SER A 64 -4.38 7.98 -20.41
C SER A 64 -4.44 7.55 -18.93
N CYS A 65 -3.28 7.52 -18.25
CA CYS A 65 -3.18 7.21 -16.83
C CYS A 65 -3.94 8.22 -15.96
N ILE A 66 -3.82 9.52 -16.25
CA ILE A 66 -4.53 10.59 -15.55
C ILE A 66 -6.05 10.44 -15.73
N LYS A 67 -6.50 10.16 -16.95
CA LYS A 67 -7.93 9.91 -17.24
C LYS A 67 -8.44 8.67 -16.51
N ASP A 68 -7.64 7.63 -16.42
CA ASP A 68 -7.96 6.43 -15.66
C ASP A 68 -8.16 6.75 -14.17
N LEU A 69 -7.23 7.45 -13.53
CA LEU A 69 -7.36 7.92 -12.15
C LEU A 69 -8.60 8.78 -11.93
N HIS A 70 -8.88 9.74 -12.86
CA HIS A 70 -10.07 10.58 -12.78
C HIS A 70 -11.37 9.78 -12.91
N SER A 71 -11.37 8.68 -13.67
CA SER A 71 -12.55 7.80 -13.78
C SER A 71 -12.94 7.14 -12.46
N TYR A 72 -11.98 6.99 -11.53
CA TYR A 72 -12.19 6.53 -10.16
C TYR A 72 -12.38 7.67 -9.15
N GLY A 73 -12.43 8.92 -9.58
CA GLY A 73 -12.61 10.08 -8.71
C GLY A 73 -11.34 10.53 -7.98
N VAL A 74 -10.18 10.06 -8.38
CA VAL A 74 -8.89 10.49 -7.80
C VAL A 74 -8.42 11.78 -8.44
N GLY A 75 -8.16 12.83 -7.63
CA GLY A 75 -7.60 14.09 -8.10
C GLY A 75 -6.11 13.97 -8.40
N THR A 76 -5.64 14.77 -9.39
CA THR A 76 -4.22 14.79 -9.82
C THR A 76 -3.70 16.23 -10.04
N LYS A 77 -4.38 17.22 -9.48
CA LYS A 77 -4.08 18.65 -9.76
C LYS A 77 -2.70 19.11 -9.29
N HIS A 78 -2.11 18.39 -8.35
CA HIS A 78 -0.79 18.69 -7.80
C HIS A 78 0.35 17.86 -8.40
N CYS A 79 0.05 17.03 -9.40
CA CYS A 79 1.09 16.32 -10.13
C CYS A 79 1.99 17.29 -10.91
N VAL A 80 3.29 17.01 -10.91
CA VAL A 80 4.25 17.77 -11.71
C VAL A 80 4.62 17.01 -12.98
N PHE A 81 5.08 17.72 -14.00
CA PHE A 81 5.33 17.14 -15.31
C PHE A 81 6.80 17.29 -15.70
N GLY A 82 7.36 16.22 -16.27
CA GLY A 82 8.73 16.15 -16.76
C GLY A 82 9.22 14.72 -16.76
N GLY A 83 10.49 14.53 -17.18
CA GLY A 83 11.02 13.20 -17.43
C GLY A 83 10.48 12.64 -18.75
N GLU A 84 10.84 11.40 -19.07
CA GLU A 84 10.64 10.85 -20.42
C GLU A 84 9.54 9.78 -20.47
N ARG A 85 9.29 9.01 -19.35
CA ARG A 85 8.41 7.84 -19.40
C ARG A 85 7.75 7.54 -18.06
N LEU A 86 6.61 6.85 -18.11
CA LEU A 86 6.10 6.09 -16.97
C LEU A 86 6.96 4.83 -16.75
N GLY A 87 7.05 4.37 -15.51
CA GLY A 87 7.49 3.02 -15.23
C GLY A 87 6.53 2.00 -15.81
N ILE A 88 7.04 0.81 -16.14
CA ILE A 88 6.24 -0.32 -16.62
C ILE A 88 6.54 -1.51 -15.73
N TYR A 89 5.55 -2.33 -15.47
CA TYR A 89 5.80 -3.67 -14.99
C TYR A 89 4.99 -4.70 -15.75
N PHE A 90 5.61 -5.86 -15.96
CA PHE A 90 5.02 -7.01 -16.61
C PHE A 90 4.63 -8.03 -15.55
N LEU A 91 3.43 -8.59 -15.68
CA LEU A 91 2.91 -9.60 -14.77
C LEU A 91 2.57 -10.89 -15.51
N GLU A 92 3.12 -12.00 -15.02
CA GLU A 92 2.70 -13.37 -15.33
C GLU A 92 1.97 -13.92 -14.10
N THR A 93 0.68 -14.18 -14.22
CA THR A 93 -0.13 -14.69 -13.10
C THR A 93 0.23 -16.12 -12.79
N GLY A 94 0.46 -16.41 -11.52
CA GLY A 94 0.74 -17.74 -11.00
C GLY A 94 -0.50 -18.63 -10.92
N ALA A 95 -0.27 -19.94 -10.82
CA ALA A 95 -1.35 -20.92 -10.63
C ALA A 95 -0.85 -22.06 -9.74
N VAL A 96 -1.59 -22.41 -8.73
CA VAL A 96 -1.28 -23.50 -7.78
C VAL A 96 0.15 -23.38 -7.24
N ALA A 97 1.03 -24.31 -7.55
CA ALA A 97 2.44 -24.31 -7.12
C ALA A 97 3.35 -23.37 -7.93
N ARG A 98 2.87 -22.81 -9.03
CA ARG A 98 3.65 -21.88 -9.86
C ARG A 98 3.43 -20.45 -9.39
N PRO A 99 4.47 -19.78 -8.85
CA PRO A 99 4.34 -18.39 -8.37
C PRO A 99 4.08 -17.41 -9.54
N SER A 100 3.43 -16.29 -9.24
CA SER A 100 3.39 -15.14 -10.14
C SER A 100 4.80 -14.58 -10.34
N LYS A 101 5.05 -14.01 -11.52
CA LYS A 101 6.32 -13.34 -11.84
C LYS A 101 6.06 -11.89 -12.21
N VAL A 102 6.89 -11.01 -11.68
CA VAL A 102 6.88 -9.59 -12.02
C VAL A 102 8.23 -9.21 -12.59
N VAL A 103 8.22 -8.52 -13.72
CA VAL A 103 9.40 -7.91 -14.33
C VAL A 103 9.19 -6.41 -14.36
N TYR A 104 10.08 -5.66 -13.71
CA TYR A 104 10.01 -4.20 -13.65
C TYR A 104 10.90 -3.58 -14.72
N ASP A 105 10.33 -2.65 -15.48
CA ASP A 105 11.02 -1.70 -16.35
C ASP A 105 10.69 -0.28 -15.89
N ARG A 106 11.32 0.17 -14.81
CA ARG A 106 11.03 1.43 -14.12
C ARG A 106 12.23 2.36 -13.94
N ALA A 107 13.42 1.94 -14.41
CA ALA A 107 14.59 2.80 -14.37
C ALA A 107 14.34 4.07 -15.19
N HIS A 108 14.79 5.21 -14.66
CA HIS A 108 14.62 6.53 -15.30
C HIS A 108 13.18 6.91 -15.60
N SER A 109 12.20 6.33 -14.88
CA SER A 109 10.81 6.81 -14.93
C SER A 109 10.75 8.25 -14.44
N SER A 110 9.70 8.98 -14.83
CA SER A 110 9.56 10.39 -14.47
C SER A 110 9.63 10.65 -12.98
N ILE A 111 9.02 9.79 -12.16
CA ILE A 111 9.12 9.88 -10.70
C ILE A 111 10.53 9.57 -10.20
N ALA A 112 11.27 8.69 -10.86
CA ALA A 112 12.67 8.39 -10.48
C ALA A 112 13.62 9.59 -10.69
N THR A 113 13.21 10.56 -11.49
CA THR A 113 13.95 11.80 -11.77
C THR A 113 13.38 13.04 -11.08
N ILE A 114 12.50 12.83 -10.07
CA ILE A 114 11.99 13.93 -9.26
C ILE A 114 13.07 14.48 -8.34
N GLU A 115 13.03 15.78 -8.10
CA GLU A 115 13.98 16.47 -7.23
C GLU A 115 13.27 17.32 -6.20
N LYS A 116 13.91 17.56 -5.07
CA LYS A 116 13.44 18.42 -4.00
C LYS A 116 13.09 19.81 -4.53
N GLY A 117 11.97 20.35 -4.02
CA GLY A 117 11.46 21.66 -4.43
C GLY A 117 10.63 21.68 -5.71
N MET A 118 10.45 20.53 -6.38
CA MET A 118 9.56 20.45 -7.57
C MET A 118 8.08 20.50 -7.22
N ILE A 119 7.69 20.13 -5.98
CA ILE A 119 6.31 20.11 -5.50
C ILE A 119 6.13 21.17 -4.43
N ASP A 120 5.10 21.99 -4.55
CA ASP A 120 4.66 22.96 -3.53
C ASP A 120 3.80 22.26 -2.47
N TRP A 121 4.43 21.66 -1.46
CA TRP A 121 3.74 20.88 -0.44
C TRP A 121 2.80 21.72 0.44
N GLU A 122 3.04 23.04 0.59
CA GLU A 122 2.12 23.90 1.31
C GLU A 122 0.75 23.96 0.60
N LYS A 123 0.76 24.07 -0.75
CA LYS A 123 -0.48 24.03 -1.55
C LYS A 123 -1.09 22.62 -1.61
N VAL A 124 -0.26 21.58 -1.69
CA VAL A 124 -0.74 20.19 -1.71
C VAL A 124 -1.54 19.88 -0.45
N PHE A 125 -1.03 20.28 0.70
CA PHE A 125 -1.65 19.99 2.00
C PHE A 125 -2.71 21.00 2.44
N GLU A 126 -3.04 22.01 1.64
CA GLU A 126 -4.14 22.93 1.96
C GLU A 126 -5.46 22.15 2.12
N GLY A 127 -6.00 22.18 3.34
CA GLY A 127 -7.22 21.45 3.72
C GLY A 127 -7.07 19.94 3.77
N ALA A 128 -5.86 19.38 3.73
CA ALA A 128 -5.64 17.95 3.85
C ALA A 128 -5.67 17.49 5.33
N ASP A 129 -6.31 16.35 5.55
CA ASP A 129 -6.37 15.68 6.86
C ASP A 129 -5.32 14.58 7.01
N TRP A 130 -4.92 13.97 5.87
CA TRP A 130 -4.07 12.79 5.89
C TRP A 130 -3.10 12.77 4.71
N PHE A 131 -1.87 12.33 4.97
CA PHE A 131 -0.85 12.04 3.96
C PHE A 131 -0.39 10.59 4.06
N HIS A 132 -0.31 9.89 2.92
CA HIS A 132 0.18 8.52 2.85
C HIS A 132 1.29 8.35 1.82
N TRP A 133 2.30 7.56 2.17
CA TRP A 133 3.40 7.13 1.31
C TRP A 133 3.83 5.69 1.62
N THR A 134 4.58 5.07 0.70
CA THR A 134 5.14 3.73 0.92
C THR A 134 6.66 3.74 0.83
N GLY A 135 7.31 2.75 1.45
CA GLY A 135 8.76 2.55 1.38
C GLY A 135 9.29 2.21 -0.02
N ILE A 136 8.41 2.01 -1.00
CA ILE A 136 8.79 1.87 -2.41
C ILE A 136 9.29 3.22 -2.95
N THR A 137 8.59 4.32 -2.66
CA THR A 137 8.90 5.65 -3.20
C THR A 137 10.31 6.11 -2.88
N PRO A 138 10.79 6.13 -1.62
CA PRO A 138 12.18 6.50 -1.32
C PRO A 138 13.20 5.47 -1.80
N ALA A 139 12.80 4.26 -2.14
CA ALA A 139 13.68 3.22 -2.68
C ALA A 139 14.01 3.38 -4.17
N ILE A 140 13.26 4.24 -4.89
CA ILE A 140 13.41 4.44 -6.34
C ILE A 140 14.68 5.22 -6.67
N SER A 141 14.91 6.34 -5.99
CA SER A 141 16.05 7.23 -6.21
C SER A 141 16.30 8.13 -4.98
N GLN A 142 17.49 8.75 -4.91
CA GLN A 142 17.80 9.73 -3.87
C GLN A 142 16.81 10.92 -3.94
N GLY A 143 16.52 11.43 -5.14
CA GLY A 143 15.58 12.54 -5.31
C GLY A 143 14.16 12.18 -4.80
N ALA A 144 13.66 10.99 -5.10
CA ALA A 144 12.38 10.53 -4.58
C ALA A 144 12.37 10.39 -3.05
N ALA A 145 13.47 9.95 -2.44
CA ALA A 145 13.63 9.90 -0.98
C ALA A 145 13.62 11.31 -0.37
N ASP A 146 14.34 12.26 -0.98
CA ASP A 146 14.42 13.64 -0.50
C ASP A 146 13.06 14.35 -0.61
N VAL A 147 12.31 14.14 -1.69
CA VAL A 147 10.95 14.68 -1.88
C VAL A 147 9.96 14.05 -0.90
N CYS A 148 10.09 12.75 -0.62
CA CYS A 148 9.26 12.08 0.38
C CYS A 148 9.50 12.68 1.78
N LEU A 149 10.75 12.93 2.15
CA LEU A 149 11.09 13.59 3.42
C LEU A 149 10.54 15.00 3.48
N GLU A 150 10.67 15.78 2.39
CA GLU A 150 10.11 17.12 2.28
C GLU A 150 8.59 17.13 2.49
N ALA A 151 7.87 16.17 1.88
CA ALA A 151 6.44 15.99 2.08
C ALA A 151 6.08 15.69 3.55
N ILE A 152 6.78 14.74 4.18
CA ILE A 152 6.55 14.34 5.57
C ILE A 152 6.78 15.54 6.51
N GLN A 153 7.86 16.30 6.30
CA GLN A 153 8.17 17.48 7.10
C GLN A 153 7.10 18.57 6.93
N ALA A 154 6.62 18.81 5.71
CA ALA A 154 5.54 19.76 5.45
C ALA A 154 4.22 19.31 6.10
N ALA A 155 3.83 18.04 5.93
CA ALA A 155 2.65 17.47 6.57
C ALA A 155 2.68 17.63 8.09
N ASN A 156 3.84 17.36 8.71
CA ASN A 156 4.02 17.50 10.15
C ASN A 156 3.91 18.96 10.62
N ARG A 157 4.47 19.92 9.87
CA ARG A 157 4.34 21.36 10.19
C ARG A 157 2.89 21.86 10.11
N LEU A 158 2.14 21.31 9.16
CA LEU A 158 0.75 21.71 8.89
C LEU A 158 -0.27 20.91 9.72
N GLY A 159 0.19 19.97 10.57
CA GLY A 159 -0.69 19.17 11.42
C GLY A 159 -1.46 18.07 10.64
N VAL A 160 -1.03 17.74 9.43
CA VAL A 160 -1.58 16.65 8.65
C VAL A 160 -1.09 15.31 9.20
N LYS A 161 -1.99 14.35 9.41
CA LYS A 161 -1.63 13.00 9.89
C LYS A 161 -0.86 12.25 8.82
N VAL A 162 0.22 11.57 9.19
CA VAL A 162 1.10 10.86 8.26
C VAL A 162 1.05 9.36 8.50
N SER A 163 0.86 8.59 7.44
CA SER A 163 0.99 7.13 7.46
C SER A 163 1.98 6.62 6.44
N CYS A 164 2.62 5.50 6.75
CA CYS A 164 3.45 4.77 5.81
C CYS A 164 3.14 3.28 5.79
N ASP A 165 3.32 2.66 4.62
CA ASP A 165 3.53 1.22 4.49
C ASP A 165 5.04 0.99 4.27
N LEU A 166 5.68 0.25 5.16
CA LEU A 166 7.13 -0.02 5.09
C LEU A 166 7.53 -0.70 3.78
N ASN A 167 6.72 -1.60 3.30
CA ASN A 167 6.71 -2.16 1.94
C ASN A 167 8.11 -2.44 1.37
N TYR A 168 8.97 -3.08 2.15
CA TYR A 168 10.35 -3.33 1.78
C TYR A 168 10.46 -4.16 0.49
N ARG A 169 11.32 -3.72 -0.43
CA ARG A 169 11.62 -4.41 -1.69
C ARG A 169 13.13 -4.59 -1.87
N LYS A 170 13.60 -5.82 -1.69
CA LYS A 170 15.03 -6.19 -1.79
C LYS A 170 15.70 -5.72 -3.10
N ASN A 171 14.95 -5.68 -4.20
CA ASN A 171 15.49 -5.37 -5.54
C ASN A 171 15.52 -3.87 -5.88
N LEU A 172 15.04 -3.00 -4.98
CA LEU A 172 15.19 -1.55 -5.04
C LEU A 172 16.45 -1.10 -4.27
N TRP A 173 16.59 0.16 -3.94
CA TRP A 173 17.73 0.72 -3.21
C TRP A 173 19.04 0.63 -3.99
N LYS A 174 19.02 1.00 -5.30
CA LYS A 174 20.18 0.87 -6.20
C LYS A 174 20.97 2.16 -6.40
N TYR A 175 20.71 3.20 -5.63
CA TYR A 175 21.36 4.52 -5.73
C TYR A 175 22.43 4.76 -4.64
N GLY A 176 22.97 3.70 -4.07
CA GLY A 176 24.10 3.75 -3.13
C GLY A 176 23.71 3.90 -1.66
N LYS A 177 22.41 3.84 -1.31
CA LYS A 177 21.92 3.78 0.06
C LYS A 177 21.04 2.57 0.29
N THR A 178 20.97 2.13 1.53
CA THR A 178 20.13 1.01 1.98
C THR A 178 18.82 1.51 2.62
N ALA A 179 17.84 0.64 2.74
CA ALA A 179 16.61 0.96 3.47
C ALA A 179 16.90 1.36 4.93
N SER A 180 17.83 0.66 5.59
CA SER A 180 18.19 0.94 6.99
C SER A 180 18.88 2.30 7.21
N GLU A 181 19.44 2.90 6.16
CA GLU A 181 20.03 4.25 6.24
C GLU A 181 18.99 5.35 6.01
N VAL A 182 17.98 5.10 5.16
CA VAL A 182 17.04 6.14 4.72
C VAL A 182 15.72 6.09 5.50
N MET A 183 15.13 4.91 5.66
CA MET A 183 13.79 4.76 6.23
C MET A 183 13.63 5.28 7.68
N PRO A 184 14.62 5.19 8.59
CA PRO A 184 14.45 5.68 9.95
C PRO A 184 14.06 7.17 10.03
N GLU A 185 14.68 8.03 9.20
CA GLU A 185 14.37 9.46 9.18
C GLU A 185 12.94 9.73 8.65
N LEU A 186 12.52 9.00 7.62
CA LEU A 186 11.20 9.13 7.03
C LEU A 186 10.09 8.65 8.00
N VAL A 187 10.30 7.45 8.58
CA VAL A 187 9.31 6.83 9.48
C VAL A 187 9.18 7.58 10.81
N ALA A 188 10.23 8.29 11.26
CA ALA A 188 10.16 9.14 12.46
C ALA A 188 9.08 10.23 12.36
N GLY A 189 8.67 10.62 11.15
CA GLY A 189 7.60 11.57 10.90
C GLY A 189 6.19 10.97 10.79
N CYS A 190 6.01 9.66 10.98
CA CYS A 190 4.74 8.97 10.79
C CYS A 190 3.95 8.80 12.09
N ASP A 191 2.64 9.00 12.01
CA ASP A 191 1.67 8.73 13.09
C ASP A 191 1.15 7.28 13.05
N VAL A 192 1.12 6.68 11.85
CA VAL A 192 0.65 5.31 11.61
C VAL A 192 1.66 4.56 10.75
N ILE A 193 2.10 3.40 11.23
CA ILE A 193 3.08 2.54 10.54
C ILE A 193 2.41 1.20 10.20
N LEU A 194 2.41 0.85 8.91
CA LEU A 194 2.00 -0.46 8.42
C LEU A 194 3.23 -1.22 7.91
N GLY A 195 3.26 -2.51 8.12
CA GLY A 195 4.22 -3.42 7.50
C GLY A 195 3.68 -4.86 7.49
N ASN A 196 4.44 -5.75 6.89
CA ASN A 196 4.23 -7.19 7.03
C ASN A 196 5.17 -7.76 8.10
N GLU A 197 5.11 -9.07 8.31
CA GLU A 197 5.87 -9.77 9.34
C GLU A 197 7.39 -9.59 9.22
N GLU A 198 7.91 -9.36 8.00
CA GLU A 198 9.35 -9.26 7.72
C GLU A 198 9.86 -7.82 7.63
N ASP A 199 8.99 -6.84 7.37
CA ASP A 199 9.42 -5.48 7.07
C ASP A 199 10.18 -4.82 8.22
N ALA A 200 9.72 -5.00 9.46
CA ALA A 200 10.39 -4.46 10.64
C ALA A 200 11.81 -5.01 10.83
N GLU A 201 12.00 -6.30 10.56
CA GLU A 201 13.33 -6.92 10.59
C GLU A 201 14.21 -6.41 9.46
N LYS A 202 13.72 -6.42 8.23
CA LYS A 202 14.51 -6.06 7.03
C LYS A 202 14.93 -4.60 7.02
N VAL A 203 14.07 -3.71 7.53
CA VAL A 203 14.30 -2.25 7.50
C VAL A 203 15.01 -1.77 8.76
N PHE A 204 14.65 -2.27 9.94
CA PHE A 204 15.11 -1.74 11.23
C PHE A 204 15.86 -2.74 12.10
N GLY A 205 15.96 -4.02 11.70
CA GLY A 205 16.55 -5.09 12.48
C GLY A 205 15.70 -5.50 13.69
N ILE A 206 14.43 -5.11 13.76
CA ILE A 206 13.51 -5.41 14.85
C ILE A 206 12.92 -6.79 14.64
N LYS A 207 13.11 -7.67 15.64
CA LYS A 207 12.60 -9.05 15.65
C LYS A 207 11.70 -9.28 16.84
N PRO A 208 10.75 -10.23 16.75
CA PRO A 208 10.02 -10.69 17.92
C PRO A 208 10.98 -11.21 18.98
N GLU A 209 10.80 -10.82 20.23
CA GLU A 209 11.57 -11.35 21.34
C GLU A 209 11.04 -12.73 21.73
N GLY A 210 11.93 -13.71 21.83
CA GLY A 210 11.58 -15.07 22.29
C GLY A 210 11.12 -16.05 21.21
N PHE A 211 11.35 -15.76 19.92
CA PHE A 211 10.84 -16.54 18.80
C PHE A 211 11.89 -17.37 18.05
N ASP A 212 11.59 -18.67 17.86
CA ASP A 212 12.31 -19.55 16.94
C ASP A 212 11.48 -19.75 15.66
N VAL A 213 11.88 -19.12 14.56
CA VAL A 213 11.20 -19.09 13.24
C VAL A 213 10.95 -20.49 12.66
N THR A 214 11.55 -21.53 13.24
CA THR A 214 11.47 -22.91 12.72
C THR A 214 10.27 -23.70 13.26
N ALA A 215 9.51 -23.18 14.21
CA ALA A 215 8.55 -23.98 15.01
C ALA A 215 7.06 -23.80 14.66
N THR A 216 6.65 -22.85 13.80
CA THR A 216 5.23 -22.59 13.55
C THR A 216 4.82 -22.74 12.09
N HIS A 217 4.18 -23.87 11.78
CA HIS A 217 3.36 -24.02 10.58
C HIS A 217 2.10 -23.14 10.69
N GLY A 218 2.22 -21.83 10.36
CA GLY A 218 1.06 -20.98 10.02
C GLY A 218 0.11 -20.56 11.15
N GLU A 219 0.35 -20.87 12.41
CA GLU A 219 -0.36 -20.27 13.54
C GLU A 219 0.41 -19.05 14.03
N VAL A 220 -0.16 -17.89 13.77
CA VAL A 220 0.39 -16.60 14.16
C VAL A 220 0.08 -16.36 15.63
N ASN A 221 1.10 -16.32 16.48
CA ASN A 221 0.92 -15.93 17.88
C ASN A 221 0.87 -14.40 18.00
N ALA A 222 -0.29 -13.85 18.33
CA ALA A 222 -0.51 -12.40 18.44
C ALA A 222 0.48 -11.72 19.41
N ALA A 223 0.91 -12.40 20.48
CA ALA A 223 1.85 -11.86 21.46
C ALA A 223 3.25 -11.55 20.87
N GLU A 224 3.65 -12.27 19.82
CA GLU A 224 4.94 -12.04 19.14
C GLU A 224 4.93 -10.72 18.39
N PHE A 225 3.78 -10.37 17.79
CA PHE A 225 3.61 -9.11 17.07
C PHE A 225 3.49 -7.92 18.01
N GLU A 226 2.99 -8.11 19.23
CA GLU A 226 2.98 -7.07 20.26
C GLU A 226 4.41 -6.60 20.57
N SER A 227 5.37 -7.53 20.69
CA SER A 227 6.78 -7.19 20.89
C SER A 227 7.34 -6.34 19.73
N VAL A 228 7.04 -6.71 18.48
CA VAL A 228 7.49 -5.93 17.31
C VAL A 228 6.85 -4.54 17.29
N CYS A 229 5.55 -4.44 17.56
CA CYS A 229 4.84 -3.17 17.60
C CYS A 229 5.38 -2.23 18.68
N THR A 230 5.62 -2.75 19.89
CA THR A 230 6.16 -1.95 20.99
C THR A 230 7.59 -1.47 20.74
N GLN A 231 8.44 -2.31 20.13
CA GLN A 231 9.79 -1.91 19.72
C GLN A 231 9.75 -0.82 18.63
N LEU A 232 8.83 -0.92 17.65
CA LEU A 232 8.64 0.12 16.62
C LEU A 232 8.19 1.43 17.25
N MET A 233 7.21 1.43 18.16
CA MET A 233 6.77 2.63 18.85
C MET A 233 7.84 3.24 19.76
N ALA A 234 8.66 2.41 20.42
CA ALA A 234 9.79 2.89 21.19
C ALA A 234 10.85 3.56 20.32
N LYS A 235 11.09 3.03 19.10
CA LYS A 235 12.02 3.60 18.12
C LYS A 235 11.46 4.86 17.47
N PHE A 236 10.16 4.93 17.25
CA PHE A 236 9.46 6.03 16.57
C PHE A 236 8.35 6.60 17.47
N PRO A 237 8.71 7.49 18.43
CA PRO A 237 7.76 7.97 19.46
C PRO A 237 6.56 8.75 18.93
N ARG A 238 6.61 9.24 17.68
CA ARG A 238 5.47 9.87 17.02
C ARG A 238 4.39 8.86 16.62
N ALA A 239 4.75 7.61 16.38
CA ALA A 239 3.80 6.58 15.96
C ALA A 239 2.78 6.29 17.07
N GLN A 240 1.51 6.50 16.75
CA GLN A 240 0.36 6.24 17.62
C GLN A 240 -0.21 4.84 17.37
N LYS A 241 -0.03 4.32 16.17
CA LYS A 241 -0.55 3.01 15.75
C LYS A 241 0.48 2.28 14.91
N VAL A 242 0.69 1.00 15.22
CA VAL A 242 1.49 0.07 14.40
C VAL A 242 0.62 -1.09 13.98
N ILE A 243 0.63 -1.39 12.71
CA ILE A 243 -0.20 -2.43 12.12
C ILE A 243 0.70 -3.43 11.38
N ILE A 244 0.40 -4.71 11.53
CA ILE A 244 1.11 -5.79 10.82
C ILE A 244 0.08 -6.65 10.09
N THR A 245 0.24 -6.77 8.77
CA THR A 245 -0.55 -7.69 7.96
C THR A 245 -0.02 -9.11 8.12
N LEU A 246 -0.95 -10.07 8.22
CA LEU A 246 -0.65 -11.48 8.46
C LEU A 246 -1.14 -12.31 7.28
N ARG A 247 -0.19 -12.80 6.47
CA ARG A 247 -0.50 -13.57 5.28
C ARG A 247 0.04 -14.99 5.37
N GLY A 248 -0.84 -15.99 5.42
CA GLY A 248 -0.47 -17.37 5.19
C GLY A 248 -0.55 -17.73 3.71
N SER A 249 0.59 -17.90 3.05
CA SER A 249 0.64 -18.29 1.63
C SER A 249 0.60 -19.80 1.50
N ILE A 250 -0.54 -20.35 1.07
CA ILE A 250 -0.73 -21.80 0.84
C ILE A 250 -0.28 -22.17 -0.57
N ASN A 251 -0.75 -21.41 -1.56
CA ASN A 251 -0.32 -21.51 -2.96
C ASN A 251 -0.65 -20.21 -3.73
N ALA A 252 -0.42 -20.19 -5.04
CA ALA A 252 -0.61 -18.99 -5.86
C ALA A 252 -2.07 -18.48 -5.88
N ASN A 253 -3.04 -19.35 -5.64
CA ASN A 253 -4.47 -19.01 -5.68
C ASN A 253 -5.14 -19.07 -4.31
N HIS A 254 -4.40 -19.39 -3.23
CA HIS A 254 -4.95 -19.62 -1.91
C HIS A 254 -4.06 -19.00 -0.82
N ASN A 255 -4.60 -18.02 -0.12
CA ASN A 255 -3.97 -17.39 1.03
C ASN A 255 -4.94 -17.38 2.22
N THR A 256 -4.40 -17.40 3.44
CA THR A 256 -5.13 -16.86 4.58
C THR A 256 -4.72 -15.40 4.79
N TRP A 257 -5.63 -14.58 5.29
CA TRP A 257 -5.44 -13.14 5.41
C TRP A 257 -6.01 -12.58 6.71
N GLY A 258 -5.23 -11.78 7.40
CA GLY A 258 -5.60 -11.12 8.65
C GLY A 258 -4.63 -9.99 8.98
N GLY A 259 -4.75 -9.44 10.17
CA GLY A 259 -3.85 -8.39 10.65
C GLY A 259 -3.98 -8.17 12.15
N VAL A 260 -2.99 -7.50 12.70
CA VAL A 260 -3.00 -6.95 14.07
C VAL A 260 -2.77 -5.45 14.02
N LEU A 261 -3.33 -4.74 15.00
CA LEU A 261 -3.14 -3.31 15.23
C LEU A 261 -2.80 -3.10 16.69
N TYR A 262 -1.71 -2.41 16.96
CA TYR A 262 -1.30 -2.02 18.31
C TYR A 262 -1.48 -0.52 18.48
N SER A 263 -2.21 -0.13 19.52
CA SER A 263 -2.52 1.25 19.84
C SER A 263 -2.82 1.39 21.33
N ASN A 264 -2.32 2.43 21.97
CA ASN A 264 -2.61 2.76 23.38
C ASN A 264 -2.39 1.58 24.36
N GLY A 265 -1.35 0.77 24.16
CA GLY A 265 -1.05 -0.39 25.02
C GLY A 265 -1.96 -1.60 24.77
N THR A 266 -2.76 -1.60 23.72
CA THR A 266 -3.68 -2.70 23.39
C THR A 266 -3.36 -3.26 22.00
N LEU A 267 -3.27 -4.58 21.90
CA LEU A 267 -3.17 -5.30 20.65
C LEU A 267 -4.56 -5.78 20.21
N TYR A 268 -5.00 -5.29 19.07
CA TYR A 268 -6.22 -5.73 18.40
C TYR A 268 -5.88 -6.77 17.35
N GLN A 269 -6.72 -7.79 17.20
CA GLN A 269 -6.57 -8.82 16.17
C GLN A 269 -7.83 -8.90 15.32
N SER A 270 -7.67 -8.95 13.99
CA SER A 270 -8.79 -9.11 13.07
C SER A 270 -9.28 -10.55 12.98
N PRO A 271 -10.49 -10.78 12.45
CA PRO A 271 -10.85 -12.07 11.89
C PRO A 271 -9.84 -12.52 10.84
N ARG A 272 -9.70 -13.84 10.65
CA ARG A 272 -8.87 -14.43 9.60
C ARG A 272 -9.76 -14.90 8.46
N TYR A 273 -9.49 -14.42 7.26
CA TYR A 273 -10.18 -14.85 6.04
C TYR A 273 -9.38 -15.92 5.32
N ASP A 274 -10.08 -16.91 4.79
CA ASP A 274 -9.52 -17.98 3.93
C ASP A 274 -9.91 -17.67 2.48
N ILE A 275 -8.93 -17.25 1.67
CA ILE A 275 -9.13 -16.78 0.30
C ILE A 275 -8.69 -17.89 -0.66
N THR A 276 -9.61 -18.76 -1.03
CA THR A 276 -9.35 -19.99 -1.78
C THR A 276 -9.26 -19.80 -3.29
N HIS A 277 -9.78 -18.69 -3.83
CA HIS A 277 -9.82 -18.39 -5.27
C HIS A 277 -9.35 -16.96 -5.53
N ILE A 278 -8.04 -16.76 -5.50
CA ILE A 278 -7.48 -15.45 -5.78
C ILE A 278 -7.55 -15.18 -7.28
N VAL A 279 -8.29 -14.13 -7.68
CA VAL A 279 -8.34 -13.60 -9.04
C VAL A 279 -7.09 -12.77 -9.33
N ASP A 280 -6.78 -11.84 -8.44
CA ASP A 280 -5.55 -11.04 -8.52
C ASP A 280 -5.08 -10.61 -7.12
N ARG A 281 -3.80 -10.88 -6.82
CA ARG A 281 -3.22 -10.55 -5.51
C ARG A 281 -2.51 -9.20 -5.48
N VAL A 282 -2.25 -8.61 -6.66
CA VAL A 282 -1.60 -7.29 -6.74
C VAL A 282 -2.52 -6.23 -6.18
N GLY A 283 -1.99 -5.30 -5.39
CA GLY A 283 -2.78 -4.29 -4.69
C GLY A 283 -3.47 -4.77 -3.38
N GLY A 284 -3.25 -6.03 -2.96
CA GLY A 284 -3.84 -6.55 -1.71
C GLY A 284 -3.39 -5.78 -0.47
N GLY A 285 -2.09 -5.47 -0.34
CA GLY A 285 -1.55 -4.61 0.74
C GLY A 285 -2.09 -3.18 0.65
N ASP A 286 -2.12 -2.62 -0.55
CA ASP A 286 -2.58 -1.25 -0.78
C ASP A 286 -4.07 -1.10 -0.43
N SER A 287 -4.89 -2.11 -0.77
CA SER A 287 -6.31 -2.11 -0.40
C SER A 287 -6.53 -2.27 1.10
N PHE A 288 -5.65 -3.00 1.79
CA PHE A 288 -5.63 -3.03 3.25
C PHE A 288 -5.36 -1.63 3.80
N MET A 289 -4.32 -0.95 3.30
CA MET A 289 -3.96 0.40 3.75
C MET A 289 -5.07 1.42 3.44
N GLY A 290 -5.68 1.37 2.26
CA GLY A 290 -6.82 2.21 1.92
C GLY A 290 -8.01 1.98 2.86
N GLY A 291 -8.33 0.71 3.15
CA GLY A 291 -9.36 0.34 4.13
C GLY A 291 -9.01 0.78 5.55
N LEU A 292 -7.74 0.69 5.94
CA LEU A 292 -7.27 1.14 7.26
C LEU A 292 -7.42 2.66 7.43
N ILE A 293 -6.95 3.46 6.46
CA ILE A 293 -7.09 4.93 6.50
C ILE A 293 -8.56 5.31 6.57
N TYR A 294 -9.42 4.71 5.73
CA TYR A 294 -10.86 4.92 5.79
C TYR A 294 -11.42 4.58 7.16
N GLY A 295 -11.07 3.41 7.71
CA GLY A 295 -11.53 2.95 9.01
C GLY A 295 -11.12 3.89 10.14
N LEU A 296 -9.86 4.33 10.18
CA LEU A 296 -9.35 5.25 11.20
C LEU A 296 -9.96 6.65 11.11
N ILE A 297 -10.40 7.08 9.93
CA ILE A 297 -11.13 8.35 9.74
C ILE A 297 -12.60 8.21 10.13
N SER A 298 -13.24 7.11 9.72
CA SER A 298 -14.69 6.91 9.88
C SER A 298 -15.08 6.36 11.24
N TYR A 299 -14.17 5.65 11.92
CA TYR A 299 -14.38 5.06 13.25
C TYR A 299 -13.24 5.47 14.21
N PRO A 300 -13.07 6.78 14.50
CA PRO A 300 -11.86 7.30 15.17
C PRO A 300 -11.63 6.74 16.57
N GLU A 301 -12.69 6.26 17.24
CA GLU A 301 -12.63 5.69 18.60
C GLU A 301 -12.70 4.15 18.62
N ASP A 302 -12.71 3.50 17.44
CA ASP A 302 -12.86 2.03 17.34
C ASP A 302 -11.78 1.43 16.43
N ASP A 303 -10.60 1.23 17.01
CA ASP A 303 -9.45 0.65 16.31
C ASP A 303 -9.70 -0.80 15.85
N GLN A 304 -10.52 -1.57 16.61
CA GLN A 304 -10.90 -2.93 16.19
C GLN A 304 -11.74 -2.90 14.93
N LYS A 305 -12.72 -1.98 14.84
CA LYS A 305 -13.56 -1.85 13.66
C LYS A 305 -12.77 -1.36 12.45
N ALA A 306 -11.85 -0.41 12.65
CA ALA A 306 -10.95 0.08 11.61
C ALA A 306 -10.07 -1.05 11.04
N LEU A 307 -9.49 -1.87 11.91
CA LEU A 307 -8.71 -3.04 11.51
C LEU A 307 -9.57 -4.08 10.77
N ASN A 308 -10.76 -4.38 11.28
CA ASN A 308 -11.66 -5.34 10.63
C ASN A 308 -12.08 -4.88 9.23
N PHE A 309 -12.34 -3.57 9.06
CA PHE A 309 -12.64 -2.99 7.76
C PHE A 309 -11.46 -3.14 6.79
N ALA A 310 -10.23 -2.85 7.22
CA ALA A 310 -9.02 -2.98 6.41
C ALA A 310 -8.82 -4.41 5.89
N VAL A 311 -8.96 -5.40 6.78
CA VAL A 311 -8.78 -6.82 6.42
C VAL A 311 -9.88 -7.31 5.48
N ALA A 312 -11.14 -6.94 5.73
CA ALA A 312 -12.27 -7.31 4.88
C ALA A 312 -12.17 -6.67 3.48
N ALA A 313 -11.82 -5.40 3.41
CA ALA A 313 -11.59 -4.69 2.15
C ALA A 313 -10.49 -5.36 1.30
N SER A 314 -9.39 -5.72 1.92
CA SER A 314 -8.29 -6.42 1.27
C SER A 314 -8.68 -7.85 0.86
N CYS A 315 -9.45 -8.56 1.68
CA CYS A 315 -9.99 -9.88 1.31
C CYS A 315 -10.81 -9.79 0.01
N LEU A 316 -11.73 -8.85 -0.08
CA LEU A 316 -12.56 -8.63 -1.27
C LEU A 316 -11.74 -8.23 -2.49
N LYS A 317 -10.67 -7.42 -2.32
CA LYS A 317 -9.78 -7.04 -3.42
C LYS A 317 -9.18 -8.26 -4.13
N HIS A 318 -8.85 -9.32 -3.43
CA HIS A 318 -8.30 -10.54 -4.03
C HIS A 318 -9.26 -11.22 -5.03
N THR A 319 -10.53 -10.83 -5.04
CA THR A 319 -11.56 -11.32 -5.99
C THR A 319 -11.70 -10.43 -7.23
N ILE A 320 -10.92 -9.34 -7.33
CA ILE A 320 -11.03 -8.32 -8.37
C ILE A 320 -9.75 -8.30 -9.19
N TYR A 321 -9.89 -8.28 -10.52
CA TYR A 321 -8.78 -8.19 -11.46
C TYR A 321 -8.19 -6.76 -11.47
N GLY A 322 -6.88 -6.67 -11.69
CA GLY A 322 -6.14 -5.40 -11.69
C GLY A 322 -5.64 -5.01 -10.30
N ASP A 323 -4.97 -3.87 -10.20
CA ASP A 323 -4.36 -3.38 -8.97
C ASP A 323 -5.38 -2.72 -8.04
N TYR A 324 -6.37 -2.03 -8.63
CA TYR A 324 -7.31 -1.20 -7.89
C TYR A 324 -8.35 -2.03 -7.14
N ASN A 325 -8.62 -1.62 -5.92
CA ASN A 325 -9.76 -2.11 -5.17
C ASN A 325 -11.01 -1.34 -5.60
N GLN A 326 -12.04 -2.05 -6.05
CA GLN A 326 -13.28 -1.48 -6.57
C GLN A 326 -14.49 -1.81 -5.69
N VAL A 327 -14.28 -2.29 -4.48
CA VAL A 327 -15.37 -2.61 -3.55
C VAL A 327 -15.92 -1.36 -2.89
N THR A 328 -17.20 -1.40 -2.57
CA THR A 328 -17.90 -0.35 -1.84
C THR A 328 -17.80 -0.56 -0.32
N VAL A 329 -18.05 0.49 0.45
CA VAL A 329 -18.15 0.42 1.92
C VAL A 329 -19.20 -0.63 2.35
N ALA A 330 -20.35 -0.67 1.67
CA ALA A 330 -21.41 -1.60 1.99
C ALA A 330 -21.00 -3.08 1.81
N GLU A 331 -20.25 -3.41 0.75
CA GLU A 331 -19.73 -4.76 0.53
C GLU A 331 -18.72 -5.14 1.62
N VAL A 332 -17.83 -4.24 2.00
CA VAL A 332 -16.87 -4.47 3.08
C VAL A 332 -17.59 -4.69 4.42
N GLU A 333 -18.55 -3.83 4.77
CA GLU A 333 -19.33 -3.96 6.02
C GLU A 333 -20.16 -5.24 6.05
N ASN A 334 -20.69 -5.70 4.91
CA ASN A 334 -21.41 -6.97 4.82
C ASN A 334 -20.51 -8.16 5.10
N LEU A 335 -19.30 -8.16 4.53
CA LEU A 335 -18.31 -9.20 4.83
C LEU A 335 -17.92 -9.18 6.32
N MET A 336 -17.73 -8.00 6.92
CA MET A 336 -17.43 -7.86 8.35
C MET A 336 -18.54 -8.45 9.25
N LYS A 337 -19.80 -8.41 8.81
CA LYS A 337 -20.94 -9.01 9.52
C LYS A 337 -21.04 -10.52 9.34
N GLY A 338 -20.13 -11.13 8.57
CA GLY A 338 -20.08 -12.58 8.33
C GLY A 338 -20.81 -13.03 7.07
N ASP A 339 -21.33 -12.13 6.24
CA ASP A 339 -21.94 -12.49 4.95
C ASP A 339 -20.88 -12.71 3.88
N GLY A 340 -20.22 -13.88 3.93
CA GLY A 340 -19.32 -14.38 2.89
C GLY A 340 -20.02 -15.32 1.90
N SER A 341 -21.35 -15.33 1.85
CA SER A 341 -22.11 -16.34 1.08
C SER A 341 -22.00 -16.18 -0.43
N GLY A 342 -21.60 -15.01 -0.93
CA GLY A 342 -21.54 -14.72 -2.37
C GLY A 342 -22.92 -14.77 -3.07
N ARG A 343 -24.02 -14.66 -2.33
CA ARG A 343 -25.38 -14.64 -2.89
C ARG A 343 -25.59 -13.38 -3.73
N VAL A 344 -26.40 -13.53 -4.79
CA VAL A 344 -26.79 -12.40 -5.64
C VAL A 344 -27.45 -11.30 -4.80
N SER A 345 -26.82 -10.14 -4.76
CA SER A 345 -27.43 -8.91 -4.21
C SER A 345 -28.47 -8.38 -5.22
N ARG A 346 -29.68 -8.05 -4.74
CA ARG A 346 -30.78 -7.53 -5.57
C ARG A 346 -31.26 -6.21 -5.00
#